data_55cb57eb98d12345352509676d987963
#
_entry.id   55cb57eb98d12345352509676d987963
#
_cell.length_a   1.000
_cell.length_b   1.000
_cell.length_c   1.000
_cell.angle_alpha   90.00
_cell.angle_beta   90.00
_cell.angle_gamma   90.00
#
_symmetry.space_group_name_H-M   'P 1'
#
loop_
_entity.id
_entity.type
_entity.pdbx_description
1 polymer ?
#
loop_
_entity_poly.entity_id
_entity_poly.type
_entity_poly.pdbx_seq_one_letter_code
_entity_poly.pdbx_strand_id
1 'polypeptide(L)'
;MDATPTLLVIVATYNELDNLPRLVHQLDELLPQADLLVIDDASPDGTGNWCEQAVSKYPRLSTIHREGKLGLGSAAKVGFEYAKARDYDLVATLDADLSHEPKSLAEMVAKMSSSEFDQFGVMLGSRYVQGGGTEGWPLFRRLASRAVNTFARFMLKLPSKDNSGAFRVYRGEVLDQMDLSRIKSNDFAYLEEILWRLKNAGVNFSEHPIVFKNRELGRSKTNAFLGIKVFWKITKMGLGFWK
;
A
#
# COMPACT_ATOMS: atom_id res chain seq x y z
N MET A 1 8.42 29.97 3.27
CA MET A 1 7.35 28.99 3.60
C MET A 1 7.55 27.87 2.62
N ASP A 2 7.99 26.73 3.09
CA ASP A 2 8.12 25.58 2.21
C ASP A 2 6.73 25.18 1.71
N ALA A 3 6.61 24.95 0.41
CA ALA A 3 5.33 24.54 -0.17
C ALA A 3 4.88 23.19 0.45
N THR A 4 3.60 23.04 0.74
CA THR A 4 3.06 21.76 1.19
C THR A 4 3.34 20.71 0.12
N PRO A 5 3.94 19.56 0.45
CA PRO A 5 4.27 18.54 -0.55
C PRO A 5 2.99 18.02 -1.22
N THR A 6 3.07 17.81 -2.53
CA THR A 6 1.99 17.18 -3.30
C THR A 6 1.87 15.71 -2.90
N LEU A 7 0.65 15.25 -2.65
CA LEU A 7 0.36 13.90 -2.18
C LEU A 7 -0.61 13.18 -3.12
N LEU A 8 -0.24 11.99 -3.57
CA LEU A 8 -1.14 11.04 -4.23
C LEU A 8 -1.45 9.88 -3.27
N VAL A 9 -2.72 9.57 -3.08
CA VAL A 9 -3.18 8.39 -2.36
C VAL A 9 -3.73 7.38 -3.37
N ILE A 10 -3.13 6.20 -3.45
CA ILE A 10 -3.49 5.13 -4.39
C ILE A 10 -4.28 4.06 -3.64
N VAL A 11 -5.47 3.74 -4.16
CA VAL A 11 -6.36 2.71 -3.63
C VAL A 11 -6.72 1.73 -4.73
N ALA A 12 -6.25 0.49 -4.63
CA ALA A 12 -6.66 -0.57 -5.55
C ALA A 12 -7.95 -1.23 -5.08
N THR A 13 -8.93 -1.39 -5.98
CA THR A 13 -10.26 -1.91 -5.65
C THR A 13 -10.69 -3.11 -6.50
N TYR A 14 -11.42 -4.01 -5.88
CA TYR A 14 -12.22 -5.04 -6.53
C TYR A 14 -13.36 -5.44 -5.60
N ASN A 15 -14.62 -5.06 -5.94
CA ASN A 15 -15.81 -5.24 -5.09
C ASN A 15 -15.63 -4.58 -3.71
N GLU A 16 -15.54 -3.27 -3.68
CA GLU A 16 -15.39 -2.46 -2.46
C GLU A 16 -16.43 -1.33 -2.35
N LEU A 17 -17.59 -1.46 -3.04
CA LEU A 17 -18.64 -0.44 -3.05
C LEU A 17 -19.13 -0.09 -1.63
N ASP A 18 -19.17 -1.08 -0.73
CA ASP A 18 -19.62 -0.86 0.65
C ASP A 18 -18.62 -0.06 1.50
N ASN A 19 -17.33 -0.09 1.15
CA ASN A 19 -16.25 0.50 1.94
C ASN A 19 -15.69 1.78 1.32
N LEU A 20 -15.50 1.79 0.00
CA LEU A 20 -14.80 2.86 -0.72
C LEU A 20 -15.42 4.25 -0.51
N PRO A 21 -16.76 4.44 -0.52
CA PRO A 21 -17.38 5.74 -0.26
C PRO A 21 -17.00 6.33 1.10
N ARG A 22 -16.95 5.48 2.13
CA ARG A 22 -16.57 5.87 3.49
C ARG A 22 -15.09 6.23 3.57
N LEU A 23 -14.24 5.44 2.91
CA LEU A 23 -12.80 5.69 2.86
C LEU A 23 -12.50 7.03 2.17
N VAL A 24 -13.06 7.26 0.99
CA VAL A 24 -12.87 8.50 0.22
C VAL A 24 -13.32 9.71 1.03
N HIS A 25 -14.47 9.63 1.70
CA HIS A 25 -14.95 10.71 2.55
C HIS A 25 -13.98 11.03 3.70
N GLN A 26 -13.48 10.02 4.41
CA GLN A 26 -12.53 10.22 5.50
C GLN A 26 -11.18 10.75 5.02
N LEU A 27 -10.70 10.31 3.85
CA LEU A 27 -9.47 10.82 3.26
C LEU A 27 -9.62 12.29 2.83
N ASP A 28 -10.74 12.67 2.23
CA ASP A 28 -11.04 14.05 1.85
C ASP A 28 -11.08 14.99 3.06
N GLU A 29 -11.66 14.53 4.19
CA GLU A 29 -11.69 15.31 5.44
C GLU A 29 -10.30 15.45 6.09
N LEU A 30 -9.51 14.37 6.13
CA LEU A 30 -8.22 14.32 6.85
C LEU A 30 -7.05 14.85 6.02
N LEU A 31 -7.13 14.72 4.70
CA LEU A 31 -6.09 15.08 3.73
C LEU A 31 -6.69 15.86 2.55
N PRO A 32 -7.31 17.03 2.79
CA PRO A 32 -8.08 17.75 1.76
C PRO A 32 -7.24 18.24 0.58
N GLN A 33 -5.90 18.21 0.69
CA GLN A 33 -4.98 18.57 -0.39
C GLN A 33 -4.47 17.35 -1.18
N ALA A 34 -4.80 16.12 -0.75
CA ALA A 34 -4.35 14.92 -1.43
C ALA A 34 -5.19 14.63 -2.69
N ASP A 35 -4.51 14.25 -3.76
CA ASP A 35 -5.16 13.63 -4.89
C ASP A 35 -5.41 12.15 -4.59
N LEU A 36 -6.61 11.66 -4.89
CA LEU A 36 -7.00 10.27 -4.69
C LEU A 36 -7.06 9.55 -6.04
N LEU A 37 -6.35 8.45 -6.17
CA LEU A 37 -6.40 7.60 -7.36
C LEU A 37 -6.96 6.23 -7.00
N VAL A 38 -8.18 5.94 -7.47
CA VAL A 38 -8.77 4.62 -7.39
C VAL A 38 -8.43 3.83 -8.65
N ILE A 39 -7.92 2.61 -8.47
CA ILE A 39 -7.64 1.68 -9.57
C ILE A 39 -8.59 0.51 -9.43
N ASP A 40 -9.61 0.50 -10.28
CA ASP A 40 -10.68 -0.49 -10.23
C ASP A 40 -10.46 -1.65 -11.21
N ASP A 41 -10.46 -2.87 -10.70
CA ASP A 41 -10.24 -4.12 -11.43
C ASP A 41 -11.53 -4.67 -12.06
N ALA A 42 -12.32 -3.80 -12.75
CA ALA A 42 -13.61 -4.13 -13.34
C ALA A 42 -14.57 -4.75 -12.30
N SER A 43 -14.80 -4.04 -11.22
CA SER A 43 -15.66 -4.47 -10.12
C SER A 43 -17.12 -4.64 -10.60
N PRO A 44 -17.73 -5.84 -10.49
CA PRO A 44 -19.11 -6.08 -10.89
C PRO A 44 -20.13 -5.51 -9.90
N ASP A 45 -19.74 -5.09 -8.69
CA ASP A 45 -20.63 -4.56 -7.66
C ASP A 45 -21.00 -3.07 -7.86
N GLY A 46 -20.44 -2.42 -8.88
CA GLY A 46 -20.68 -1.01 -9.17
C GLY A 46 -19.67 -0.06 -8.53
N THR A 47 -18.57 -0.55 -7.93
CA THR A 47 -17.48 0.27 -7.36
C THR A 47 -16.99 1.32 -8.37
N GLY A 48 -16.68 0.91 -9.61
CA GLY A 48 -16.20 1.82 -10.66
C GLY A 48 -17.23 2.89 -11.03
N ASN A 49 -18.49 2.52 -11.19
CA ASN A 49 -19.58 3.46 -11.50
C ASN A 49 -19.75 4.49 -10.37
N TRP A 50 -19.61 4.07 -9.12
CA TRP A 50 -19.63 4.99 -7.99
C TRP A 50 -18.50 6.01 -8.09
N CYS A 51 -17.29 5.59 -8.44
CA CYS A 51 -16.14 6.50 -8.59
C CYS A 51 -16.42 7.58 -9.64
N GLU A 52 -16.98 7.22 -10.80
CA GLU A 52 -17.32 8.19 -11.86
C GLU A 52 -18.34 9.25 -11.40
N GLN A 53 -19.32 8.83 -10.61
CA GLN A 53 -20.33 9.75 -10.05
C GLN A 53 -19.76 10.62 -8.92
N ALA A 54 -18.81 10.09 -8.15
CA ALA A 54 -18.23 10.74 -6.98
C ALA A 54 -17.30 11.92 -7.32
N VAL A 55 -16.75 11.99 -8.54
CA VAL A 55 -15.87 13.08 -9.00
C VAL A 55 -16.53 14.45 -8.84
N SER A 56 -17.83 14.56 -9.04
CA SER A 56 -18.57 15.82 -8.86
C SER A 56 -18.53 16.34 -7.42
N LYS A 57 -18.46 15.43 -6.45
CA LYS A 57 -18.38 15.74 -5.02
C LYS A 57 -16.93 15.82 -4.52
N TYR A 58 -16.04 15.01 -5.09
CA TYR A 58 -14.63 14.91 -4.72
C TYR A 58 -13.76 15.24 -5.93
N PRO A 59 -13.49 16.52 -6.22
CA PRO A 59 -12.80 16.94 -7.46
C PRO A 59 -11.35 16.47 -7.55
N ARG A 60 -10.75 16.02 -6.44
CA ARG A 60 -9.41 15.42 -6.39
C ARG A 60 -9.42 13.89 -6.55
N LEU A 61 -10.58 13.28 -6.73
CA LEU A 61 -10.74 11.86 -7.02
C LEU A 61 -10.56 11.61 -8.52
N SER A 62 -9.68 10.68 -8.85
CA SER A 62 -9.48 10.15 -10.20
C SER A 62 -9.65 8.65 -10.19
N THR A 63 -10.07 8.07 -11.29
CA THR A 63 -10.27 6.61 -11.42
C THR A 63 -9.61 6.09 -12.68
N ILE A 64 -8.94 4.94 -12.54
CA ILE A 64 -8.48 4.13 -13.67
C ILE A 64 -9.25 2.82 -13.64
N HIS A 65 -10.05 2.56 -14.68
CA HIS A 65 -10.73 1.30 -14.89
C HIS A 65 -9.82 0.33 -15.65
N ARG A 66 -9.65 -0.86 -15.11
CA ARG A 66 -8.90 -1.92 -15.79
C ARG A 66 -9.87 -2.94 -16.41
N GLU A 67 -9.41 -3.69 -17.40
CA GLU A 67 -10.25 -4.64 -18.15
C GLU A 67 -10.70 -5.86 -17.33
N GLY A 68 -10.13 -6.07 -16.13
CA GLY A 68 -10.46 -7.22 -15.28
C GLY A 68 -9.60 -7.28 -14.04
N LYS A 69 -9.78 -8.36 -13.26
CA LYS A 69 -9.00 -8.63 -12.02
C LYS A 69 -7.58 -9.08 -12.37
N LEU A 70 -6.67 -8.11 -12.56
CA LEU A 70 -5.29 -8.34 -13.00
C LEU A 70 -4.30 -8.50 -11.84
N GLY A 71 -4.77 -8.32 -10.59
CA GLY A 71 -3.98 -8.51 -9.38
C GLY A 71 -3.44 -7.23 -8.77
N LEU A 72 -3.23 -7.28 -7.45
CA LEU A 72 -2.89 -6.12 -6.62
C LEU A 72 -1.55 -5.49 -7.02
N GLY A 73 -0.52 -6.31 -7.32
CA GLY A 73 0.79 -5.81 -7.73
C GLY A 73 0.75 -5.07 -9.06
N SER A 74 -0.05 -5.54 -10.03
CA SER A 74 -0.22 -4.83 -11.29
C SER A 74 -1.02 -3.53 -11.14
N ALA A 75 -1.98 -3.48 -10.19
CA ALA A 75 -2.68 -2.24 -9.86
C ALA A 75 -1.73 -1.21 -9.23
N ALA A 76 -0.95 -1.64 -8.24
CA ALA A 76 0.05 -0.77 -7.61
C ALA A 76 1.04 -0.20 -8.64
N LYS A 77 1.48 -1.01 -9.61
CA LYS A 77 2.37 -0.57 -10.69
C LYS A 77 1.75 0.55 -11.51
N VAL A 78 0.48 0.41 -11.93
CA VAL A 78 -0.26 1.47 -12.65
C VAL A 78 -0.32 2.76 -11.82
N GLY A 79 -0.58 2.64 -10.52
CA GLY A 79 -0.61 3.79 -9.62
C GLY A 79 0.75 4.47 -9.48
N PHE A 80 1.83 3.72 -9.38
CA PHE A 80 3.19 4.28 -9.33
C PHE A 80 3.62 4.92 -10.65
N GLU A 81 3.26 4.34 -11.80
CA GLU A 81 3.47 4.95 -13.11
C GLU A 81 2.70 6.28 -13.23
N TYR A 82 1.47 6.32 -12.74
CA TYR A 82 0.67 7.55 -12.69
C TYR A 82 1.32 8.62 -11.81
N ALA A 83 1.85 8.23 -10.64
CA ALA A 83 2.54 9.12 -9.72
C ALA A 83 3.82 9.72 -10.34
N LYS A 84 4.66 8.87 -10.93
CA LYS A 84 5.90 9.29 -11.60
C LYS A 84 5.64 10.28 -12.74
N ALA A 85 4.61 10.04 -13.56
CA ALA A 85 4.28 10.91 -14.68
C ALA A 85 3.78 12.31 -14.26
N ARG A 86 3.55 12.55 -12.96
CA ARG A 86 3.01 13.79 -12.40
C ARG A 86 3.85 14.39 -11.28
N ASP A 87 5.04 13.84 -11.02
CA ASP A 87 6.04 14.36 -10.08
C ASP A 87 5.48 14.63 -8.66
N TYR A 88 4.70 13.68 -8.11
CA TYR A 88 4.23 13.79 -6.73
C TYR A 88 5.38 13.68 -5.74
N ASP A 89 5.42 14.57 -4.74
CA ASP A 89 6.43 14.55 -3.67
C ASP A 89 6.26 13.34 -2.74
N LEU A 90 5.00 12.98 -2.45
CA LEU A 90 4.63 11.84 -1.62
C LEU A 90 3.58 10.98 -2.31
N VAL A 91 3.74 9.66 -2.19
CA VAL A 91 2.80 8.68 -2.73
C VAL A 91 2.42 7.70 -1.63
N ALA A 92 1.14 7.60 -1.32
CA ALA A 92 0.63 6.68 -0.32
C ALA A 92 -0.15 5.53 -0.96
N THR A 93 -0.10 4.37 -0.34
CA THR A 93 -0.92 3.20 -0.69
C THR A 93 -1.65 2.67 0.54
N LEU A 94 -2.92 2.28 0.39
CA LEU A 94 -3.68 1.59 1.43
C LEU A 94 -4.78 0.72 0.82
N ASP A 95 -5.31 -0.20 1.63
CA ASP A 95 -6.43 -1.03 1.24
C ASP A 95 -7.76 -0.26 1.33
N ALA A 96 -8.73 -0.59 0.46
CA ALA A 96 -10.04 0.08 0.40
C ALA A 96 -11.00 -0.29 1.53
N ASP A 97 -10.68 -1.32 2.32
CA ASP A 97 -11.61 -1.98 3.25
C ASP A 97 -11.64 -1.41 4.69
N LEU A 98 -11.07 -0.23 4.88
CA LEU A 98 -10.96 0.45 6.18
C LEU A 98 -10.20 -0.35 7.27
N SER A 99 -9.47 -1.40 6.89
CA SER A 99 -8.57 -2.09 7.81
C SER A 99 -7.39 -1.22 8.24
N HIS A 100 -7.04 -0.24 7.41
CA HIS A 100 -6.07 0.81 7.70
C HIS A 100 -6.81 2.11 8.04
N GLU A 101 -6.54 2.66 9.21
CA GLU A 101 -7.19 3.86 9.68
C GLU A 101 -6.67 5.11 8.94
N PRO A 102 -7.53 5.89 8.24
CA PRO A 102 -7.10 7.08 7.49
C PRO A 102 -6.36 8.12 8.34
N LYS A 103 -6.68 8.21 9.65
CA LYS A 103 -5.95 9.08 10.58
C LYS A 103 -4.47 8.70 10.68
N SER A 104 -4.15 7.41 10.72
CA SER A 104 -2.76 6.95 10.71
C SER A 104 -2.04 7.33 9.41
N LEU A 105 -2.75 7.38 8.26
CA LEU A 105 -2.17 7.90 7.03
C LEU A 105 -1.79 9.37 7.16
N ALA A 106 -2.69 10.20 7.71
CA ALA A 106 -2.39 11.63 7.91
C ALA A 106 -1.17 11.83 8.82
N GLU A 107 -1.03 11.02 9.88
CA GLU A 107 0.14 11.04 10.77
C GLU A 107 1.42 10.61 10.04
N MET A 108 1.36 9.58 9.19
CA MET A 108 2.50 9.12 8.38
C MET A 108 2.93 10.18 7.38
N VAL A 109 1.98 10.80 6.68
CA VAL A 109 2.23 11.89 5.73
C VAL A 109 2.86 13.09 6.43
N ALA A 110 2.32 13.53 7.57
CA ALA A 110 2.88 14.63 8.34
C ALA A 110 4.34 14.37 8.77
N LYS A 111 4.66 13.13 9.20
CA LYS A 111 6.03 12.72 9.52
C LYS A 111 6.93 12.76 8.28
N MET A 112 6.51 12.17 7.18
CA MET A 112 7.30 12.13 5.94
C MET A 112 7.50 13.52 5.32
N SER A 113 6.64 14.49 5.66
CA SER A 113 6.78 15.90 5.25
C SER A 113 7.72 16.70 6.16
N SER A 114 8.18 16.13 7.28
CA SER A 114 9.09 16.83 8.19
C SER A 114 10.55 16.50 7.90
N SER A 115 11.46 17.47 8.10
CA SER A 115 12.90 17.31 7.89
C SER A 115 13.54 16.21 8.76
N GLU A 116 12.93 15.87 9.89
CA GLU A 116 13.39 14.77 10.75
C GLU A 116 13.40 13.41 10.02
N PHE A 117 12.53 13.27 9.01
CA PHE A 117 12.38 12.03 8.24
C PHE A 117 12.97 12.08 6.83
N ASP A 118 13.74 13.11 6.48
CA ASP A 118 14.32 13.26 5.11
C ASP A 118 15.21 12.10 4.70
N GLN A 119 15.88 11.43 5.66
CA GLN A 119 16.71 10.26 5.37
C GLN A 119 15.92 9.00 4.99
N PHE A 120 14.59 8.99 5.14
CA PHE A 120 13.75 7.84 4.84
C PHE A 120 13.00 8.03 3.53
N GLY A 121 13.17 7.09 2.61
CA GLY A 121 12.43 7.07 1.35
C GLY A 121 11.06 6.39 1.44
N VAL A 122 10.86 5.53 2.45
CA VAL A 122 9.60 4.82 2.67
C VAL A 122 9.25 4.76 4.15
N MET A 123 8.00 5.05 4.47
CA MET A 123 7.41 4.78 5.78
C MET A 123 6.34 3.68 5.66
N LEU A 124 6.47 2.63 6.49
CA LEU A 124 5.52 1.53 6.55
C LEU A 124 4.61 1.68 7.76
N GLY A 125 3.30 1.51 7.57
CA GLY A 125 2.37 1.28 8.67
C GLY A 125 2.62 -0.13 9.23
N SER A 126 3.11 -0.23 10.46
CA SER A 126 3.60 -1.48 11.05
C SER A 126 2.76 -1.94 12.22
N ARG A 127 2.31 -3.18 12.14
CA ARG A 127 1.60 -3.92 13.21
C ARG A 127 2.56 -4.47 14.26
N TYR A 128 3.88 -4.46 14.00
CA TYR A 128 4.89 -5.22 14.75
C TYR A 128 5.94 -4.35 15.44
N VAL A 129 5.82 -3.04 15.39
CA VAL A 129 6.57 -2.10 16.22
C VAL A 129 5.82 -1.80 17.52
N GLN A 130 6.49 -1.18 18.47
CA GLN A 130 5.86 -0.76 19.72
C GLN A 130 4.69 0.19 19.45
N GLY A 131 3.55 -0.08 20.03
CA GLY A 131 2.29 0.65 19.77
C GLY A 131 1.47 0.11 18.60
N GLY A 132 2.03 -0.78 17.77
CA GLY A 132 1.30 -1.44 16.69
C GLY A 132 0.57 -2.70 17.13
N GLY A 133 -0.42 -3.13 16.35
CA GLY A 133 -1.20 -4.32 16.68
C GLY A 133 -2.23 -4.71 15.64
N THR A 134 -3.07 -5.69 16.03
CA THR A 134 -4.19 -6.18 15.22
C THR A 134 -5.42 -6.35 16.10
N GLU A 135 -6.58 -5.89 15.64
CA GLU A 135 -7.87 -6.10 16.29
C GLU A 135 -8.70 -7.14 15.52
N GLY A 136 -9.43 -7.99 16.27
CA GLY A 136 -10.31 -9.00 15.70
C GLY A 136 -9.63 -10.20 15.02
N TRP A 137 -8.29 -10.29 15.06
CA TRP A 137 -7.57 -11.42 14.48
C TRP A 137 -7.46 -12.59 15.45
N PRO A 138 -7.79 -13.81 15.05
CA PRO A 138 -7.54 -15.02 15.84
C PRO A 138 -6.02 -15.22 16.00
N LEU A 139 -5.63 -15.87 17.12
CA LEU A 139 -4.23 -16.06 17.49
C LEU A 139 -3.40 -16.72 16.37
N PHE A 140 -3.96 -17.75 15.75
CA PHE A 140 -3.32 -18.46 14.64
C PHE A 140 -2.96 -17.52 13.48
N ARG A 141 -3.88 -16.61 13.09
CA ARG A 141 -3.64 -15.63 12.02
C ARG A 141 -2.52 -14.65 12.39
N ARG A 142 -2.49 -14.21 13.66
CA ARG A 142 -1.41 -13.35 14.16
C ARG A 142 -0.06 -14.04 14.12
N LEU A 143 0.02 -15.31 14.55
CA LEU A 143 1.26 -16.09 14.51
C LEU A 143 1.72 -16.36 13.07
N ALA A 144 0.81 -16.75 12.17
CA ALA A 144 1.12 -16.97 10.76
C ALA A 144 1.65 -15.69 10.09
N SER A 145 0.99 -14.55 10.32
CA SER A 145 1.45 -13.28 9.76
C SER A 145 2.81 -12.86 10.31
N ARG A 146 3.08 -13.04 11.59
CA ARG A 146 4.41 -12.81 12.18
C ARG A 146 5.47 -13.72 11.57
N ALA A 147 5.15 -15.00 11.38
CA ALA A 147 6.07 -15.95 10.77
C ALA A 147 6.46 -15.55 9.34
N VAL A 148 5.47 -15.17 8.50
CA VAL A 148 5.70 -14.69 7.14
C VAL A 148 6.58 -13.44 7.14
N ASN A 149 6.29 -12.45 7.99
CA ASN A 149 7.08 -11.22 8.07
C ASN A 149 8.51 -11.48 8.57
N THR A 150 8.69 -12.35 9.56
CA THR A 150 10.01 -12.75 10.05
C THR A 150 10.80 -13.48 8.97
N PHE A 151 10.15 -14.38 8.23
CA PHE A 151 10.77 -15.08 7.10
C PHE A 151 11.18 -14.12 5.99
N ALA A 152 10.29 -13.22 5.56
CA ALA A 152 10.60 -12.22 4.54
C ALA A 152 11.76 -11.31 4.98
N ARG A 153 11.72 -10.83 6.23
CA ARG A 153 12.79 -10.02 6.82
C ARG A 153 14.13 -10.72 6.77
N PHE A 154 14.18 -11.99 7.15
CA PHE A 154 15.42 -12.78 7.16
C PHE A 154 15.92 -13.05 5.73
N MET A 155 15.07 -13.57 4.86
CA MET A 155 15.45 -13.97 3.50
C MET A 155 15.86 -12.78 2.64
N LEU A 156 15.16 -11.66 2.74
CA LEU A 156 15.40 -10.45 1.92
C LEU A 156 16.30 -9.44 2.63
N LYS A 157 16.71 -9.72 3.88
CA LYS A 157 17.51 -8.82 4.73
C LYS A 157 16.87 -7.44 4.87
N LEU A 158 15.54 -7.40 5.05
CA LEU A 158 14.80 -6.15 5.21
C LEU A 158 14.98 -5.58 6.62
N PRO A 159 15.12 -4.26 6.78
CA PRO A 159 15.25 -3.64 8.10
C PRO A 159 13.93 -3.61 8.86
N SER A 160 12.80 -3.53 8.13
CA SER A 160 11.44 -3.39 8.66
C SER A 160 10.89 -4.69 9.26
N LYS A 161 9.95 -4.55 10.21
CA LYS A 161 9.27 -5.67 10.87
C LYS A 161 7.99 -6.08 10.17
N ASP A 162 7.31 -5.13 9.49
CA ASP A 162 6.07 -5.37 8.74
C ASP A 162 6.27 -5.15 7.25
N ASN A 163 6.48 -6.24 6.53
CA ASN A 163 6.81 -6.23 5.11
C ASN A 163 5.63 -6.61 4.20
N SER A 164 4.56 -7.16 4.79
CA SER A 164 3.39 -7.69 4.08
C SER A 164 2.18 -6.75 4.07
N GLY A 165 2.31 -5.54 4.65
CA GLY A 165 1.26 -4.52 4.64
C GLY A 165 1.31 -3.66 3.37
N ALA A 166 0.14 -3.30 2.83
CA ALA A 166 0.02 -2.36 1.72
C ALA A 166 0.00 -0.89 2.17
N PHE A 167 -0.04 -0.65 3.47
CA PHE A 167 -0.15 0.69 4.05
C PHE A 167 1.22 1.36 4.14
N ARG A 168 1.54 2.21 3.18
CA ARG A 168 2.87 2.80 3.02
C ARG A 168 2.79 4.22 2.48
N VAL A 169 3.80 5.02 2.83
CA VAL A 169 4.06 6.34 2.23
C VAL A 169 5.46 6.31 1.64
N TYR A 170 5.58 6.66 0.37
CA TYR A 170 6.83 6.72 -0.39
C TYR A 170 7.15 8.17 -0.71
N ARG A 171 8.43 8.55 -0.72
CA ARG A 171 8.86 9.77 -1.43
C ARG A 171 8.80 9.53 -2.93
N GLY A 172 8.39 10.54 -3.69
CA GLY A 172 8.29 10.45 -5.15
C GLY A 172 9.62 10.08 -5.80
N GLU A 173 10.70 10.68 -5.36
CA GLU A 173 12.07 10.41 -5.84
C GLU A 173 12.49 8.94 -5.72
N VAL A 174 11.94 8.21 -4.76
CA VAL A 174 12.23 6.79 -4.56
C VAL A 174 11.57 5.94 -5.65
N LEU A 175 10.42 6.38 -6.17
CA LEU A 175 9.77 5.71 -7.28
C LEU A 175 10.58 5.86 -8.57
N ASP A 176 11.31 6.98 -8.74
CA ASP A 176 12.18 7.21 -9.90
C ASP A 176 13.38 6.26 -9.92
N GLN A 177 13.89 5.91 -8.73
CA GLN A 177 14.95 4.91 -8.59
C GLN A 177 14.47 3.48 -8.86
N MET A 178 13.16 3.27 -8.85
CA MET A 178 12.55 1.96 -9.04
C MET A 178 12.20 1.73 -10.51
N ASP A 179 12.87 0.75 -11.14
CA ASP A 179 12.44 0.26 -12.45
C ASP A 179 11.17 -0.60 -12.28
N LEU A 180 10.02 0.03 -12.48
CA LEU A 180 8.70 -0.60 -12.34
C LEU A 180 8.52 -1.78 -13.32
N SER A 181 9.25 -1.78 -14.46
CA SER A 181 9.16 -2.86 -15.45
C SER A 181 9.72 -4.19 -14.89
N ARG A 182 10.62 -4.11 -13.92
CA ARG A 182 11.23 -5.27 -13.25
C ARG A 182 10.37 -5.88 -12.15
N ILE A 183 9.30 -5.22 -11.71
CA ILE A 183 8.37 -5.80 -10.75
C ILE A 183 7.59 -6.91 -11.45
N LYS A 184 7.82 -8.17 -11.04
CA LYS A 184 7.26 -9.37 -11.65
C LYS A 184 6.05 -9.93 -10.91
N SER A 185 5.89 -9.57 -9.64
CA SER A 185 4.79 -10.06 -8.81
C SER A 185 3.51 -9.26 -9.06
N ASN A 186 2.47 -9.92 -9.60
CA ASN A 186 1.15 -9.33 -9.75
C ASN A 186 0.22 -9.63 -8.56
N ASP A 187 0.64 -10.53 -7.65
CA ASP A 187 -0.06 -10.89 -6.42
C ASP A 187 0.53 -10.19 -5.19
N PHE A 188 0.16 -10.61 -3.99
CA PHE A 188 0.62 -9.97 -2.75
C PHE A 188 2.14 -9.94 -2.56
N ALA A 189 2.90 -10.85 -3.20
CA ALA A 189 4.36 -10.85 -3.10
C ALA A 189 5.02 -9.58 -3.70
N TYR A 190 4.26 -8.75 -4.41
CA TYR A 190 4.75 -7.44 -4.87
C TYR A 190 5.14 -6.53 -3.70
N LEU A 191 4.50 -6.70 -2.54
CA LEU A 191 4.77 -5.90 -1.34
C LEU A 191 6.20 -6.12 -0.84
N GLU A 192 6.63 -7.38 -0.76
CA GLU A 192 7.98 -7.72 -0.38
C GLU A 192 8.97 -7.45 -1.52
N GLU A 193 8.55 -7.67 -2.78
CA GLU A 193 9.41 -7.39 -3.94
C GLU A 193 9.80 -5.92 -4.04
N ILE A 194 8.85 -5.00 -3.85
CA ILE A 194 9.13 -3.56 -3.84
C ILE A 194 10.13 -3.22 -2.74
N LEU A 195 9.90 -3.65 -1.51
CA LEU A 195 10.82 -3.36 -0.40
C LEU A 195 12.21 -3.94 -0.64
N TRP A 196 12.29 -5.15 -1.18
CA TRP A 196 13.56 -5.77 -1.52
C TRP A 196 14.33 -4.97 -2.58
N ARG A 197 13.64 -4.47 -3.62
CA ARG A 197 14.26 -3.63 -4.66
C ARG A 197 14.73 -2.29 -4.10
N LEU A 198 13.89 -1.60 -3.36
CA LEU A 198 14.21 -0.32 -2.74
C LEU A 198 15.38 -0.45 -1.75
N LYS A 199 15.37 -1.48 -0.91
CA LYS A 199 16.50 -1.76 0.00
C LYS A 199 17.80 -1.99 -0.78
N ASN A 200 17.77 -2.72 -1.91
CA ASN A 200 18.94 -2.96 -2.73
C ASN A 200 19.39 -1.70 -3.50
N ALA A 201 18.52 -0.73 -3.70
CA ALA A 201 18.84 0.62 -4.20
C ALA A 201 19.38 1.57 -3.11
N GLY A 202 19.50 1.10 -1.86
CA GLY A 202 20.02 1.92 -0.75
C GLY A 202 18.98 2.77 -0.03
N VAL A 203 17.70 2.59 -0.30
CA VAL A 203 16.61 3.34 0.33
C VAL A 203 16.46 2.94 1.80
N ASN A 204 16.39 3.93 2.68
CA ASN A 204 16.11 3.73 4.10
C ASN A 204 14.60 3.67 4.37
N PHE A 205 14.21 2.83 5.35
CA PHE A 205 12.82 2.64 5.75
C PHE A 205 12.59 3.10 7.18
N SER A 206 11.42 3.68 7.42
CA SER A 206 10.89 3.91 8.77
C SER A 206 9.60 3.12 8.96
N GLU A 207 9.18 2.96 10.22
CA GLU A 207 7.94 2.27 10.57
C GLU A 207 7.10 3.15 11.51
N HIS A 208 5.82 3.29 11.18
CA HIS A 208 4.83 3.95 12.02
C HIS A 208 3.90 2.91 12.64
N PRO A 209 3.66 2.92 13.97
CA PRO A 209 2.76 1.96 14.58
C PRO A 209 1.32 2.16 14.09
N ILE A 210 0.69 1.06 13.68
CA ILE A 210 -0.73 1.05 13.29
C ILE A 210 -1.46 -0.10 13.97
N VAL A 211 -2.75 0.08 14.20
CA VAL A 211 -3.65 -0.99 14.60
C VAL A 211 -4.48 -1.42 13.39
N PHE A 212 -4.16 -2.60 12.86
CA PHE A 212 -4.91 -3.19 11.75
C PHE A 212 -6.23 -3.75 12.27
N LYS A 213 -7.35 -3.19 11.85
CA LYS A 213 -8.68 -3.65 12.21
C LYS A 213 -9.15 -4.75 11.26
N ASN A 214 -9.88 -5.74 11.78
CA ASN A 214 -10.51 -6.68 10.87
C ASN A 214 -11.58 -5.94 10.08
N ARG A 215 -11.68 -6.19 8.76
CA ARG A 215 -12.69 -5.54 7.91
C ARG A 215 -14.09 -5.76 8.49
N GLU A 216 -14.90 -4.72 8.44
CA GLU A 216 -16.29 -4.78 8.91
C GLU A 216 -17.20 -5.42 7.86
N LEU A 217 -16.95 -5.15 6.58
CA LEU A 217 -17.77 -5.59 5.45
C LEU A 217 -16.89 -6.33 4.42
N GLY A 218 -17.51 -7.26 3.68
CA GLY A 218 -16.85 -8.01 2.61
C GLY A 218 -16.15 -9.30 3.09
N ARG A 219 -15.58 -10.06 2.13
CA ARG A 219 -14.88 -11.34 2.36
C ARG A 219 -13.39 -11.22 2.12
N SER A 220 -12.58 -11.86 2.97
CA SER A 220 -11.11 -11.96 2.75
C SER A 220 -10.82 -12.69 1.44
N LYS A 221 -9.97 -12.06 0.60
CA LYS A 221 -9.54 -12.59 -0.71
C LYS A 221 -8.28 -13.45 -0.59
N THR A 222 -7.72 -13.61 0.62
CA THR A 222 -6.49 -14.39 0.88
C THR A 222 -6.85 -15.85 1.22
N ASN A 223 -6.11 -16.79 0.61
CA ASN A 223 -6.21 -18.22 0.90
C ASN A 223 -4.81 -18.83 1.14
N ALA A 224 -4.76 -20.05 1.70
CA ALA A 224 -3.50 -20.73 2.04
C ALA A 224 -2.60 -20.97 0.82
N PHE A 225 -3.17 -21.23 -0.35
CA PHE A 225 -2.43 -21.44 -1.58
C PHE A 225 -1.65 -20.18 -2.03
N LEU A 226 -2.26 -19.01 -1.82
CA LEU A 226 -1.60 -17.74 -2.07
C LEU A 226 -0.39 -17.55 -1.14
N GLY A 227 -0.51 -17.92 0.13
CA GLY A 227 0.60 -17.89 1.09
C GLY A 227 1.81 -18.73 0.64
N ILE A 228 1.57 -19.93 0.11
CA ILE A 228 2.65 -20.80 -0.44
C ILE A 228 3.33 -20.13 -1.63
N LYS A 229 2.57 -19.52 -2.54
CA LYS A 229 3.15 -18.80 -3.69
C LYS A 229 4.05 -17.64 -3.26
N VAL A 230 3.59 -16.83 -2.29
CA VAL A 230 4.35 -15.73 -1.72
C VAL A 230 5.66 -16.25 -1.10
N PHE A 231 5.60 -17.32 -0.30
CA PHE A 231 6.77 -17.96 0.30
C PHE A 231 7.83 -18.35 -0.75
N TRP A 232 7.43 -19.03 -1.83
CA TRP A 232 8.34 -19.43 -2.91
C TRP A 232 8.96 -18.22 -3.64
N LYS A 233 8.19 -17.15 -3.85
CA LYS A 233 8.72 -15.93 -4.48
C LYS A 233 9.75 -15.26 -3.59
N ILE A 234 9.46 -15.10 -2.28
CA ILE A 234 10.40 -14.55 -1.29
C ILE A 234 11.69 -15.39 -1.27
N THR A 235 11.58 -16.72 -1.30
CA THR A 235 12.74 -17.62 -1.33
C THR A 235 13.60 -17.39 -2.59
N LYS A 236 12.96 -17.31 -3.77
CA LYS A 236 13.67 -17.03 -5.03
C LYS A 236 14.37 -15.68 -5.03
N MET A 237 13.71 -14.62 -4.48
CA MET A 237 14.31 -13.30 -4.32
C MET A 237 15.55 -13.36 -3.41
N GLY A 238 15.43 -13.98 -2.24
CA GLY A 238 16.51 -14.07 -1.26
C GLY A 238 17.71 -14.88 -1.73
N LEU A 239 17.50 -15.90 -2.58
CA LEU A 239 18.55 -16.73 -3.16
C LEU A 239 19.12 -16.15 -4.47
N GLY A 240 18.67 -14.97 -4.93
CA GLY A 240 19.17 -14.32 -6.14
C GLY A 240 18.62 -14.87 -7.47
N PHE A 241 17.62 -15.75 -7.45
CA PHE A 241 16.96 -16.28 -8.65
C PHE A 241 15.85 -15.36 -9.22
N TRP A 242 15.67 -14.19 -8.62
CA TRP A 242 14.66 -13.19 -9.01
C TRP A 242 15.36 -12.02 -9.72
N LYS A 243 15.67 -12.19 -11.01
CA LYS A 243 16.31 -11.16 -11.83
C LYS A 243 15.28 -10.35 -12.60
#